data_13e097973a154e25edb0aa3116168da5
#
_entry.id   13e097973a154e25edb0aa3116168da5
#
_cell.length_a   1.000
_cell.length_b   1.000
_cell.length_c   1.000
_cell.angle_alpha   90.00
_cell.angle_beta   90.00
_cell.angle_gamma   90.00
#
_symmetry.space_group_name_H-M   'P 1'
#
loop_
_entity.id
_entity.type
_entity.pdbx_description
1 polymer ?
#
loop_
_entity_poly.entity_id
_entity_poly.type
_entity_poly.pdbx_seq_one_letter_code
_entity_poly.pdbx_strand_id
1 'polypeptide(L)'
;MGLLNTNIWQDHDSELARISYSARMLYLLRGAICLDRMELAKRLGVTWPTASNTAEKLQKIGALRTVAQEAVSETGSGKSSYSLMVNPDYGYFVGISIGSSEIKLVVLDFNFDPLSKVSLQDYLCFYAESEGNPVVFDWRKYLMQSDATTNGYIKIPTPESAERFSATINQIVNGLIAADINQQNQSPSTAKHLLGIGFAFTGAVDVENKTVTESFNLPFLRGISYKTLISPSNREYLESQNITVSFQHNAKTVAIAEKYYLQKNNSPLGESEDIVSIYLGTGIGCGLIL
;
A
#
# COMPACT_ATOMS: atom_id res chain seq x y z
N MET A 1 -23.85 -16.51 0.84
CA MET A 1 -22.80 -17.39 0.26
C MET A 1 -22.56 -16.90 -1.15
N GLY A 2 -21.84 -15.78 -1.29
CA GLY A 2 -21.47 -15.18 -2.58
C GLY A 2 -20.19 -15.84 -3.07
N LEU A 3 -20.28 -16.62 -4.11
CA LEU A 3 -19.13 -17.15 -4.84
C LEU A 3 -18.44 -15.96 -5.50
N LEU A 4 -17.26 -15.59 -5.03
CA LEU A 4 -16.35 -14.75 -5.81
C LEU A 4 -16.19 -15.43 -7.17
N ASN A 5 -16.68 -14.76 -8.20
CA ASN A 5 -16.73 -15.27 -9.55
C ASN A 5 -15.31 -15.64 -9.99
N THR A 6 -15.03 -16.91 -10.20
CA THR A 6 -13.73 -17.43 -10.63
C THR A 6 -13.34 -16.93 -12.02
N ASN A 7 -14.23 -16.25 -12.72
CA ASN A 7 -14.06 -15.79 -14.10
C ASN A 7 -13.32 -14.46 -14.25
N ILE A 8 -13.14 -13.68 -13.16
CA ILE A 8 -12.35 -12.42 -13.19
C ILE A 8 -10.94 -12.63 -13.75
N TRP A 9 -10.46 -13.87 -13.72
CA TRP A 9 -9.09 -14.23 -14.11
C TRP A 9 -8.97 -14.82 -15.51
N GLN A 10 -10.07 -15.11 -16.18
CA GLN A 10 -10.05 -15.78 -17.51
C GLN A 10 -10.00 -14.79 -18.68
N ASP A 11 -10.54 -13.58 -18.55
CA ASP A 11 -10.58 -12.59 -19.64
C ASP A 11 -9.38 -11.65 -19.73
N HIS A 12 -8.49 -11.62 -18.73
CA HIS A 12 -7.28 -10.79 -18.72
C HIS A 12 -5.98 -11.59 -18.90
N ASP A 13 -5.99 -12.62 -19.70
CA ASP A 13 -4.86 -13.58 -19.85
C ASP A 13 -3.52 -12.94 -20.23
N SER A 14 -3.48 -11.75 -20.82
CA SER A 14 -2.21 -11.12 -21.24
C SER A 14 -1.49 -10.32 -20.15
N GLU A 15 -2.20 -9.62 -19.28
CA GLU A 15 -1.59 -8.86 -18.17
C GLU A 15 -1.40 -9.71 -16.92
N LEU A 16 -2.35 -10.57 -16.61
CA LEU A 16 -2.33 -11.43 -15.43
C LEU A 16 -1.33 -12.59 -15.54
N ALA A 17 -1.01 -13.04 -16.74
CA ALA A 17 0.07 -14.01 -16.96
C ALA A 17 1.44 -13.50 -16.49
N ARG A 18 1.60 -12.17 -16.34
CA ARG A 18 2.82 -11.53 -15.81
C ARG A 18 2.84 -11.42 -14.29
N ILE A 19 1.68 -11.57 -13.63
CA ILE A 19 1.60 -11.48 -12.17
C ILE A 19 1.94 -12.85 -11.55
N SER A 20 2.96 -12.88 -10.69
CA SER A 20 3.38 -14.11 -10.03
C SER A 20 2.26 -14.74 -9.18
N TYR A 21 2.24 -16.05 -9.05
CA TYR A 21 1.30 -16.75 -8.16
C TYR A 21 1.37 -16.25 -6.71
N SER A 22 2.53 -15.80 -6.26
CA SER A 22 2.69 -15.18 -4.94
C SER A 22 1.87 -13.90 -4.80
N ALA A 23 1.92 -13.01 -5.79
CA ALA A 23 1.16 -11.77 -5.77
C ALA A 23 -0.35 -12.02 -5.86
N ARG A 24 -0.78 -12.97 -6.70
CA ARG A 24 -2.19 -13.40 -6.80
C ARG A 24 -2.69 -14.01 -5.48
N MET A 25 -1.89 -14.84 -4.83
CA MET A 25 -2.21 -15.43 -3.53
C MET A 25 -2.36 -14.37 -2.44
N LEU A 26 -1.44 -13.41 -2.36
CA LEU A 26 -1.51 -12.29 -1.43
C LEU A 26 -2.76 -11.43 -1.67
N TYR A 27 -3.10 -11.16 -2.93
CA TYR A 27 -4.30 -10.42 -3.29
C TYR A 27 -5.57 -11.13 -2.79
N LEU A 28 -5.70 -12.43 -3.06
CA LEU A 28 -6.83 -13.23 -2.60
C LEU A 28 -6.95 -13.26 -1.07
N LEU A 29 -5.82 -13.42 -0.36
CA LEU A 29 -5.80 -13.47 1.09
C LEU A 29 -6.09 -12.11 1.74
N ARG A 30 -5.77 -11.00 1.09
CA ARG A 30 -6.15 -9.66 1.57
C ARG A 30 -7.66 -9.42 1.48
N GLY A 31 -8.33 -9.96 0.47
CA GLY A 31 -9.78 -9.88 0.33
C GLY A 31 -10.54 -10.88 1.20
N ALA A 32 -9.90 -11.98 1.57
CA ALA A 32 -10.46 -13.03 2.42
C ALA A 32 -9.68 -13.06 3.74
N ILE A 33 -10.34 -12.98 4.88
CA ILE A 33 -9.67 -12.93 6.20
C ILE A 33 -8.66 -14.07 6.36
N CYS A 34 -9.03 -15.30 5.96
CA CYS A 34 -8.15 -16.47 5.93
C CYS A 34 -8.69 -17.53 4.94
N LEU A 35 -7.80 -18.30 4.33
CA LEU A 35 -8.15 -19.41 3.44
C LEU A 35 -7.24 -20.62 3.70
N ASP A 36 -7.77 -21.83 3.55
CA ASP A 36 -6.95 -23.02 3.54
C ASP A 36 -6.25 -23.22 2.17
N ARG A 37 -5.27 -24.12 2.12
CA ARG A 37 -4.49 -24.37 0.89
C ARG A 37 -5.32 -24.93 -0.26
N MET A 38 -6.39 -25.67 0.04
CA MET A 38 -7.26 -26.27 -0.97
C MET A 38 -8.13 -25.21 -1.64
N GLU A 39 -8.73 -24.33 -0.84
CA GLU A 39 -9.50 -23.21 -1.34
C GLU A 39 -8.63 -22.21 -2.12
N LEU A 40 -7.40 -21.97 -1.65
CA LEU A 40 -6.42 -21.16 -2.40
C LEU A 40 -6.08 -21.78 -3.75
N ALA A 41 -5.83 -23.09 -3.82
CA ALA A 41 -5.57 -23.77 -5.09
C ALA A 41 -6.74 -23.62 -6.07
N LYS A 42 -7.97 -23.82 -5.58
CA LYS A 42 -9.21 -23.66 -6.34
C LYS A 42 -9.37 -22.23 -6.88
N ARG A 43 -9.23 -21.21 -6.03
CA ARG A 43 -9.40 -19.80 -6.42
C ARG A 43 -8.29 -19.30 -7.34
N LEU A 44 -7.07 -19.82 -7.20
CA LEU A 44 -5.95 -19.48 -8.07
C LEU A 44 -6.01 -20.21 -9.43
N GLY A 45 -6.86 -21.25 -9.56
CA GLY A 45 -6.89 -22.11 -10.74
C GLY A 45 -5.62 -22.93 -10.93
N VAL A 46 -4.96 -23.34 -9.84
CA VAL A 46 -3.70 -24.11 -9.86
C VAL A 46 -3.85 -25.44 -9.11
N THR A 47 -2.86 -26.32 -9.27
CA THR A 47 -2.82 -27.58 -8.51
C THR A 47 -2.51 -27.33 -7.04
N TRP A 48 -2.98 -28.22 -6.15
CA TRP A 48 -2.67 -28.14 -4.72
C TRP A 48 -1.16 -28.05 -4.42
N PRO A 49 -0.26 -28.84 -5.04
CA PRO A 49 1.19 -28.68 -4.84
C PRO A 49 1.71 -27.30 -5.19
N THR A 50 1.22 -26.70 -6.28
CA THR A 50 1.61 -25.35 -6.70
C THR A 50 1.19 -24.31 -5.66
N ALA A 51 -0.05 -24.38 -5.17
CA ALA A 51 -0.52 -23.49 -4.12
C ALA A 51 0.25 -23.69 -2.81
N SER A 52 0.49 -24.96 -2.39
CA SER A 52 1.24 -25.26 -1.18
C SER A 52 2.68 -24.74 -1.24
N ASN A 53 3.40 -25.02 -2.32
CA ASN A 53 4.77 -24.52 -2.51
C ASN A 53 4.84 -22.99 -2.52
N THR A 54 3.84 -22.32 -3.11
CA THR A 54 3.77 -20.86 -3.11
C THR A 54 3.53 -20.32 -1.70
N ALA A 55 2.58 -20.94 -0.96
CA ALA A 55 2.29 -20.58 0.42
C ALA A 55 3.51 -20.77 1.34
N GLU A 56 4.22 -21.91 1.21
CA GLU A 56 5.43 -22.19 1.99
C GLU A 56 6.53 -21.15 1.76
N LYS A 57 6.75 -20.73 0.51
CA LYS A 57 7.69 -19.64 0.18
C LYS A 57 7.31 -18.34 0.89
N LEU A 58 6.03 -17.96 0.84
CA LEU A 58 5.53 -16.75 1.48
C LEU A 58 5.57 -16.85 3.01
N GLN A 59 5.31 -18.04 3.59
CA GLN A 59 5.46 -18.27 5.03
C GLN A 59 6.93 -18.18 5.46
N LYS A 60 7.84 -18.76 4.67
CA LYS A 60 9.29 -18.74 4.96
C LYS A 60 9.85 -17.32 5.05
N ILE A 61 9.36 -16.40 4.23
CA ILE A 61 9.75 -14.99 4.30
C ILE A 61 8.91 -14.18 5.31
N GLY A 62 7.96 -14.80 5.99
CA GLY A 62 7.12 -14.14 6.99
C GLY A 62 5.92 -13.35 6.44
N ALA A 63 5.68 -13.36 5.12
CA ALA A 63 4.58 -12.63 4.49
C ALA A 63 3.20 -13.24 4.78
N LEU A 64 3.15 -14.55 5.08
CA LEU A 64 1.95 -15.25 5.53
C LEU A 64 2.16 -15.88 6.90
N ARG A 65 1.09 -15.95 7.67
CA ARG A 65 1.02 -16.69 8.93
C ARG A 65 -0.11 -17.72 8.93
N THR A 66 0.06 -18.74 9.75
CA THR A 66 -0.96 -19.77 9.96
C THR A 66 -1.88 -19.37 11.10
N VAL A 67 -3.18 -19.60 10.93
CA VAL A 67 -4.20 -19.42 11.97
C VAL A 67 -4.90 -20.75 12.18
N ALA A 68 -5.00 -21.16 13.44
CA ALA A 68 -5.84 -22.32 13.80
C ALA A 68 -7.31 -21.91 13.59
N GLN A 69 -8.05 -22.64 12.78
CA GLN A 69 -9.49 -22.53 12.78
C GLN A 69 -10.00 -23.37 13.97
N GLU A 70 -10.74 -22.74 14.87
CA GLU A 70 -11.55 -23.50 15.81
C GLU A 70 -12.56 -24.31 14.98
N ALA A 71 -12.39 -25.63 14.98
CA ALA A 71 -13.31 -26.51 14.29
C ALA A 71 -14.66 -26.43 15.00
N VAL A 72 -15.59 -25.68 14.44
CA VAL A 72 -17.02 -25.91 14.74
C VAL A 72 -17.39 -27.18 14.00
N SER A 73 -17.07 -28.32 14.57
CA SER A 73 -17.55 -29.63 14.08
C SER A 73 -18.54 -30.20 15.07
N GLU A 74 -19.80 -30.22 14.68
CA GLU A 74 -20.85 -31.00 15.35
C GLU A 74 -20.62 -32.53 15.27
N THR A 75 -19.56 -32.96 14.60
CA THR A 75 -19.22 -34.40 14.47
C THR A 75 -17.72 -34.61 14.72
N GLY A 76 -17.41 -35.12 15.89
CA GLY A 76 -16.14 -35.34 16.54
C GLY A 76 -15.03 -36.09 15.78
N SER A 77 -14.57 -35.62 14.65
CA SER A 77 -13.34 -36.06 13.98
C SER A 77 -12.50 -34.84 13.60
N GLY A 78 -11.94 -34.16 14.60
CA GLY A 78 -11.24 -32.89 14.45
C GLY A 78 -9.79 -33.06 13.98
N LYS A 79 -9.55 -33.01 12.67
CA LYS A 79 -8.26 -32.48 12.17
C LYS A 79 -8.37 -31.00 12.28
N SER A 80 -7.52 -30.35 13.13
CA SER A 80 -7.39 -28.91 13.19
C SER A 80 -7.00 -28.42 11.79
N SER A 81 -7.93 -27.74 11.13
CA SER A 81 -7.72 -27.14 9.82
C SER A 81 -6.96 -25.84 10.02
N TYR A 82 -5.77 -25.75 9.46
CA TYR A 82 -4.96 -24.54 9.49
C TYR A 82 -5.24 -23.70 8.24
N SER A 83 -5.66 -22.46 8.46
CA SER A 83 -5.83 -21.48 7.41
C SER A 83 -4.65 -20.52 7.36
N LEU A 84 -4.42 -19.97 6.18
CA LEU A 84 -3.40 -18.99 5.93
C LEU A 84 -4.01 -17.59 5.91
N MET A 85 -3.31 -16.63 6.45
CA MET A 85 -3.63 -15.20 6.35
C MET A 85 -2.39 -14.38 6.04
N VAL A 86 -2.59 -13.20 5.49
CA VAL A 86 -1.51 -12.22 5.35
C VAL A 86 -0.99 -11.83 6.73
N ASN A 87 0.31 -11.72 6.88
CA ASN A 87 0.93 -11.21 8.09
C ASN A 87 1.01 -9.68 8.03
N PRO A 88 0.18 -8.90 8.74
CA PRO A 88 0.20 -7.44 8.67
C PRO A 88 1.53 -6.84 9.14
N ASP A 89 2.28 -7.58 9.96
CA ASP A 89 3.56 -7.13 10.50
C ASP A 89 4.77 -7.38 9.58
N TYR A 90 4.56 -7.97 8.39
CA TYR A 90 5.65 -8.24 7.44
C TYR A 90 6.32 -6.97 6.91
N GLY A 91 5.57 -5.88 6.76
CA GLY A 91 6.07 -4.61 6.27
C GLY A 91 4.97 -3.59 6.12
N TYR A 92 5.29 -2.44 5.54
CA TYR A 92 4.34 -1.36 5.36
C TYR A 92 4.50 -0.63 4.02
N PHE A 93 3.44 0.06 3.63
CA PHE A 93 3.41 0.94 2.46
C PHE A 93 3.08 2.37 2.89
N VAL A 94 3.56 3.33 2.12
CA VAL A 94 3.23 4.74 2.35
C VAL A 94 2.53 5.31 1.14
N GLY A 95 1.33 5.84 1.35
CA GLY A 95 0.58 6.60 0.35
C GLY A 95 0.76 8.10 0.57
N ILE A 96 1.11 8.83 -0.47
CA ILE A 96 1.31 10.29 -0.47
C ILE A 96 0.37 10.90 -1.50
N SER A 97 -0.71 11.53 -1.05
CA SER A 97 -1.67 12.22 -1.90
C SER A 97 -1.35 13.70 -1.95
N ILE A 98 -1.15 14.23 -3.15
CA ILE A 98 -0.76 15.61 -3.41
C ILE A 98 -2.00 16.36 -3.88
N GLY A 99 -2.56 17.17 -2.99
CA GLY A 99 -3.67 18.07 -3.26
C GLY A 99 -3.20 19.52 -3.46
N SER A 100 -4.10 20.39 -3.89
CA SER A 100 -3.78 21.82 -4.13
C SER A 100 -3.45 22.59 -2.84
N SER A 101 -4.04 22.23 -1.72
CA SER A 101 -3.84 22.88 -0.42
C SER A 101 -3.01 22.07 0.56
N GLU A 102 -3.08 20.74 0.49
CA GLU A 102 -2.43 19.86 1.45
C GLU A 102 -1.89 18.58 0.78
N ILE A 103 -0.76 18.11 1.28
CA ILE A 103 -0.21 16.78 1.04
C ILE A 103 -0.67 15.91 2.20
N LYS A 104 -1.26 14.76 1.88
CA LYS A 104 -1.69 13.77 2.87
C LYS A 104 -0.83 12.53 2.78
N LEU A 105 -0.36 12.05 3.94
CA LEU A 105 0.38 10.80 4.05
C LEU A 105 -0.44 9.80 4.84
N VAL A 106 -0.50 8.58 4.36
CA VAL A 106 -1.07 7.43 5.06
C VAL A 106 -0.04 6.30 5.08
N VAL A 107 0.04 5.60 6.19
CA VAL A 107 0.83 4.36 6.29
C VAL A 107 -0.15 3.21 6.40
N LEU A 108 0.07 2.20 5.57
CA LEU A 108 -0.72 0.98 5.50
C LEU A 108 0.17 -0.20 5.91
N ASP A 109 -0.36 -1.10 6.71
CA ASP A 109 0.31 -2.36 6.99
C ASP A 109 0.35 -3.27 5.74
N PHE A 110 0.94 -4.46 5.88
CA PHE A 110 1.04 -5.38 4.74
C PHE A 110 -0.33 -5.95 4.29
N ASN A 111 -1.37 -5.84 5.11
CA ASN A 111 -2.75 -6.18 4.76
C ASN A 111 -3.54 -5.00 4.18
N PHE A 112 -2.87 -3.86 3.92
CA PHE A 112 -3.46 -2.59 3.46
C PHE A 112 -4.45 -1.97 4.44
N ASP A 113 -4.34 -2.29 5.73
CA ASP A 113 -5.09 -1.59 6.76
C ASP A 113 -4.34 -0.31 7.18
N PRO A 114 -5.05 0.83 7.28
CA PRO A 114 -4.44 2.05 7.76
C PRO A 114 -3.96 1.89 9.20
N LEU A 115 -2.71 2.26 9.47
CA LEU A 115 -2.18 2.26 10.81
C LEU A 115 -2.84 3.37 11.63
N SER A 116 -3.16 3.05 12.89
CA SER A 116 -3.67 4.04 13.84
C SER A 116 -2.61 5.11 14.13
N LYS A 117 -3.03 6.28 14.65
CA LYS A 117 -2.12 7.36 15.05
C LYS A 117 -1.07 6.90 16.05
N VAL A 118 -1.44 6.04 17.00
CA VAL A 118 -0.52 5.47 18.00
C VAL A 118 0.50 4.55 17.32
N SER A 119 0.03 3.67 16.41
CA SER A 119 0.92 2.80 15.65
C SER A 119 1.84 3.56 14.71
N LEU A 120 1.39 4.71 14.14
CA LEU A 120 2.25 5.59 13.35
C LEU A 120 3.41 6.14 14.17
N GLN A 121 3.20 6.43 15.44
CA GLN A 121 4.29 6.86 16.32
C GLN A 121 5.37 5.80 16.44
N ASP A 122 5.01 4.54 16.55
CA ASP A 122 5.98 3.44 16.63
C ASP A 122 6.81 3.29 15.35
N TYR A 123 6.22 3.58 14.18
CA TYR A 123 6.93 3.49 12.88
C TYR A 123 7.76 4.74 12.54
N LEU A 124 7.32 5.92 12.98
CA LEU A 124 7.88 7.20 12.54
C LEU A 124 8.64 7.96 13.64
N CYS A 125 8.41 7.65 14.91
CA CYS A 125 8.96 8.42 16.05
C CYS A 125 10.36 7.99 16.53
N PHE A 126 10.95 6.95 15.99
CA PHE A 126 12.32 6.55 16.36
C PHE A 126 13.41 7.56 15.95
N TYR A 127 13.02 8.69 15.37
CA TYR A 127 13.93 9.60 14.64
C TYR A 127 14.31 10.88 15.35
N ALA A 128 13.68 11.24 16.44
CA ALA A 128 13.89 12.56 16.99
C ALA A 128 15.13 12.68 17.90
N GLU A 129 15.90 11.63 18.11
CA GLU A 129 16.98 11.60 19.10
C GLU A 129 18.41 11.37 18.54
N SER A 130 18.61 11.25 17.24
CA SER A 130 19.99 11.22 16.72
C SER A 130 20.52 12.65 16.55
N GLU A 131 21.24 13.10 17.56
CA GLU A 131 22.03 14.33 17.50
C GLU A 131 22.97 14.31 16.28
N GLY A 132 22.85 15.28 15.39
CA GLY A 132 23.86 15.56 14.38
C GLY A 132 23.40 15.49 12.92
N ASN A 133 22.16 15.15 12.60
CA ASN A 133 21.69 15.16 11.22
C ASN A 133 20.68 16.29 10.98
N PRO A 134 21.02 17.36 10.23
CA PRO A 134 20.26 18.61 10.22
C PRO A 134 18.97 18.62 9.42
N VAL A 135 18.51 17.48 8.88
CA VAL A 135 17.34 17.43 7.97
C VAL A 135 16.49 16.19 8.23
N VAL A 136 16.13 15.95 9.48
CA VAL A 136 15.13 14.92 9.76
C VAL A 136 13.76 15.57 9.76
N PHE A 137 12.86 15.06 8.92
CA PHE A 137 11.47 15.50 8.88
C PHE A 137 10.83 15.20 10.24
N ASP A 138 10.46 16.25 10.98
CA ASP A 138 9.86 16.09 12.30
C ASP A 138 8.39 15.69 12.18
N TRP A 139 8.15 14.40 12.10
CA TRP A 139 6.83 13.79 12.07
C TRP A 139 5.96 14.20 13.27
N ARG A 140 6.56 14.46 14.44
CA ARG A 140 5.84 14.85 15.67
C ARG A 140 5.06 16.14 15.46
N LYS A 141 5.67 17.11 14.78
CA LYS A 141 5.04 18.40 14.47
C LYS A 141 3.72 18.22 13.70
N TYR A 142 3.68 17.28 12.78
CA TYR A 142 2.52 17.04 11.93
C TYR A 142 1.52 16.04 12.53
N LEU A 143 1.99 15.06 13.30
CA LEU A 143 1.12 14.15 14.05
C LEU A 143 0.32 14.87 15.15
N MET A 144 0.90 15.89 15.78
CA MET A 144 0.22 16.68 16.81
C MET A 144 -0.83 17.64 16.24
N GLN A 145 -0.68 18.04 14.98
CA GLN A 145 -1.63 18.95 14.30
C GLN A 145 -2.85 18.22 13.71
N SER A 146 -2.82 16.89 13.61
CA SER A 146 -3.95 16.12 13.12
C SER A 146 -4.99 15.98 14.23
N ASP A 147 -6.25 16.35 13.97
CA ASP A 147 -7.37 16.14 14.89
C ASP A 147 -7.41 14.69 15.40
N ALA A 148 -7.71 14.53 16.69
CA ALA A 148 -7.78 13.22 17.34
C ALA A 148 -8.83 12.26 16.70
N THR A 149 -9.72 12.80 15.87
CA THR A 149 -10.76 12.08 15.13
C THR A 149 -10.31 11.60 13.75
N THR A 150 -9.13 12.04 13.26
CA THR A 150 -8.66 11.67 11.93
C THR A 150 -7.86 10.38 11.97
N ASN A 151 -8.43 9.35 11.39
CA ASN A 151 -7.82 8.03 11.24
C ASN A 151 -6.46 8.12 10.53
N GLY A 152 -5.39 8.02 11.31
CA GLY A 152 -4.07 7.58 10.85
C GLY A 152 -3.42 8.26 9.64
N TYR A 153 -3.71 9.55 9.32
CA TYR A 153 -3.00 10.25 8.27
C TYR A 153 -2.38 11.58 8.73
N ILE A 154 -1.33 11.98 8.06
CA ILE A 154 -0.56 13.20 8.32
C ILE A 154 -0.91 14.22 7.24
N LYS A 155 -1.13 15.48 7.62
CA LYS A 155 -1.34 16.60 6.70
C LYS A 155 -0.17 17.57 6.73
N ILE A 156 0.26 17.97 5.55
CA ILE A 156 1.32 18.96 5.36
C ILE A 156 0.80 19.97 4.35
N PRO A 157 0.93 21.28 4.58
CA PRO A 157 0.58 22.29 3.58
C PRO A 157 1.35 22.05 2.27
N THR A 158 0.65 22.11 1.14
CA THR A 158 1.29 21.98 -0.17
C THR A 158 2.14 23.23 -0.43
N PRO A 159 3.45 23.10 -0.70
CA PRO A 159 4.30 24.23 -1.05
C PRO A 159 3.89 24.87 -2.37
N GLU A 160 4.11 26.20 -2.48
CA GLU A 160 3.67 27.00 -3.63
C GLU A 160 4.67 27.01 -4.80
N SER A 161 5.87 26.43 -4.64
CA SER A 161 6.87 26.38 -5.71
C SER A 161 7.43 24.97 -5.91
N ALA A 162 7.91 24.70 -7.12
CA ALA A 162 8.51 23.41 -7.49
C ALA A 162 9.70 23.05 -6.59
N GLU A 163 10.55 24.04 -6.27
CA GLU A 163 11.75 23.83 -5.44
C GLU A 163 11.37 23.44 -4.01
N ARG A 164 10.45 24.19 -3.39
CA ARG A 164 9.97 23.90 -2.03
C ARG A 164 9.21 22.56 -1.98
N PHE A 165 8.42 22.29 -3.02
CA PHE A 165 7.69 21.04 -3.14
C PHE A 165 8.68 19.86 -3.21
N SER A 166 9.66 19.91 -4.11
CA SER A 166 10.67 18.86 -4.23
C SER A 166 11.49 18.69 -2.96
N ALA A 167 11.85 19.78 -2.29
CA ALA A 167 12.54 19.74 -1.01
C ALA A 167 11.68 19.07 0.06
N THR A 168 10.39 19.40 0.16
CA THR A 168 9.45 18.77 1.12
C THR A 168 9.29 17.28 0.85
N ILE A 169 9.10 16.86 -0.40
CA ILE A 169 9.00 15.44 -0.74
C ILE A 169 10.29 14.69 -0.41
N ASN A 170 11.47 15.28 -0.69
CA ASN A 170 12.73 14.64 -0.34
C ASN A 170 12.93 14.54 1.17
N GLN A 171 12.50 15.52 1.96
CA GLN A 171 12.50 15.43 3.43
C GLN A 171 11.61 14.29 3.93
N ILE A 172 10.41 14.14 3.35
CA ILE A 172 9.50 13.04 3.66
C ILE A 172 10.17 11.69 3.35
N VAL A 173 10.72 11.54 2.15
CA VAL A 173 11.35 10.29 1.72
C VAL A 173 12.60 9.99 2.56
N ASN A 174 13.42 10.98 2.87
CA ASN A 174 14.55 10.83 3.80
C ASN A 174 14.08 10.30 5.18
N GLY A 175 13.00 10.87 5.73
CA GLY A 175 12.44 10.42 6.99
C GLY A 175 11.98 8.95 6.94
N LEU A 176 11.34 8.54 5.84
CA LEU A 176 10.89 7.15 5.65
C LEU A 176 12.07 6.18 5.53
N ILE A 177 13.05 6.51 4.71
CA ILE A 177 14.27 5.71 4.55
C ILE A 177 14.99 5.55 5.87
N ALA A 178 15.10 6.62 6.53
CA ALA A 178 15.78 6.65 7.78
C ALA A 178 15.02 5.83 8.85
N ALA A 179 13.68 5.87 8.93
CA ALA A 179 12.87 5.00 9.80
C ALA A 179 13.08 3.51 9.45
N ASP A 180 13.13 3.18 8.16
CA ASP A 180 13.39 1.81 7.69
C ASP A 180 14.77 1.30 8.16
N ILE A 181 15.83 2.09 7.98
CA ILE A 181 17.19 1.76 8.43
C ILE A 181 17.25 1.52 9.95
N ASN A 182 16.58 2.36 10.73
CA ASN A 182 16.61 2.20 12.18
C ASN A 182 15.88 0.95 12.65
N GLN A 183 14.74 0.63 12.06
CA GLN A 183 14.03 -0.61 12.40
C GLN A 183 14.89 -1.83 12.10
N GLN A 184 15.59 -1.84 10.95
CA GLN A 184 16.50 -2.92 10.60
C GLN A 184 17.67 -3.06 11.59
N ASN A 185 18.22 -1.94 12.08
CA ASN A 185 19.34 -1.94 13.02
C ASN A 185 18.94 -2.35 14.44
N GLN A 186 17.75 -1.97 14.92
CA GLN A 186 17.32 -2.22 16.30
C GLN A 186 16.74 -3.62 16.51
N SER A 187 16.04 -4.17 15.53
CA SER A 187 15.33 -5.44 15.65
C SER A 187 15.30 -6.20 14.33
N PRO A 188 16.43 -6.71 13.81
CA PRO A 188 16.49 -7.35 12.49
C PRO A 188 15.49 -8.48 12.28
N SER A 189 15.13 -9.23 13.33
CA SER A 189 14.22 -10.36 13.27
C SER A 189 12.72 -9.98 13.28
N THR A 190 12.39 -8.77 13.72
CA THR A 190 11.03 -8.24 13.83
C THR A 190 10.84 -6.93 13.09
N ALA A 191 11.87 -6.48 12.37
CA ALA A 191 11.84 -5.25 11.58
C ALA A 191 10.70 -5.28 10.57
N LYS A 192 9.91 -4.22 10.54
CA LYS A 192 8.88 -4.00 9.53
C LYS A 192 9.50 -3.17 8.42
N HIS A 193 9.59 -3.75 7.24
CA HIS A 193 10.25 -3.11 6.11
C HIS A 193 9.32 -2.17 5.35
N LEU A 194 9.87 -1.05 4.88
CA LEU A 194 9.20 -0.22 3.88
C LEU A 194 9.19 -0.96 2.54
N LEU A 195 8.01 -1.29 2.04
CA LEU A 195 7.85 -2.10 0.82
C LEU A 195 7.53 -1.26 -0.40
N GLY A 196 6.93 -0.09 -0.21
CA GLY A 196 6.59 0.78 -1.32
C GLY A 196 6.08 2.15 -0.91
N ILE A 197 6.24 3.10 -1.84
CA ILE A 197 5.74 4.47 -1.73
C ILE A 197 4.88 4.77 -2.95
N GLY A 198 3.61 5.10 -2.73
CA GLY A 198 2.67 5.49 -3.78
C GLY A 198 2.42 7.00 -3.75
N PHE A 199 2.61 7.67 -4.89
CA PHE A 199 2.27 9.08 -5.06
C PHE A 199 0.98 9.21 -5.88
N ALA A 200 -0.01 9.90 -5.33
CA ALA A 200 -1.25 10.25 -6.03
C ALA A 200 -1.24 11.75 -6.34
N PHE A 201 -1.12 12.11 -7.61
CA PHE A 201 -1.05 13.49 -8.06
C PHE A 201 -2.40 14.01 -8.55
N THR A 202 -2.64 15.30 -8.35
CA THR A 202 -3.70 16.02 -9.03
C THR A 202 -3.24 16.35 -10.46
N GLY A 203 -3.98 15.86 -11.47
CA GLY A 203 -3.63 16.05 -12.88
C GLY A 203 -3.31 14.74 -13.62
N ALA A 204 -2.89 14.84 -14.88
CA ALA A 204 -2.55 13.69 -15.69
C ALA A 204 -1.18 13.13 -15.35
N VAL A 205 -1.06 11.81 -15.29
CA VAL A 205 0.18 11.10 -14.93
C VAL A 205 0.48 10.03 -15.96
N ASP A 206 1.68 10.07 -16.51
CA ASP A 206 2.28 8.95 -17.22
C ASP A 206 2.83 7.97 -16.17
N VAL A 207 2.09 6.87 -15.98
CA VAL A 207 2.39 5.89 -14.94
C VAL A 207 3.67 5.11 -15.24
N GLU A 208 3.92 4.79 -16.53
CA GLU A 208 5.09 4.01 -16.95
C GLU A 208 6.38 4.80 -16.75
N ASN A 209 6.39 6.06 -17.19
CA ASN A 209 7.54 6.95 -17.06
C ASN A 209 7.57 7.68 -15.70
N LYS A 210 6.57 7.44 -14.83
CA LYS A 210 6.43 8.09 -13.51
C LYS A 210 6.62 9.61 -13.62
N THR A 211 5.80 10.24 -14.45
CA THR A 211 5.90 11.68 -14.76
C THR A 211 4.52 12.32 -14.72
N VAL A 212 4.41 13.47 -14.07
CA VAL A 212 3.21 14.31 -14.11
C VAL A 212 3.23 15.08 -15.44
N THR A 213 2.33 14.73 -16.35
CA THR A 213 2.29 15.35 -17.68
C THR A 213 1.53 16.66 -17.68
N GLU A 214 0.51 16.78 -16.83
CA GLU A 214 -0.31 17.98 -16.71
C GLU A 214 -0.89 18.13 -15.30
N SER A 215 -0.96 19.37 -14.79
CA SER A 215 -1.66 19.67 -13.52
C SER A 215 -2.20 21.09 -13.56
N PHE A 216 -3.53 21.24 -13.60
CA PHE A 216 -4.17 22.56 -13.66
C PHE A 216 -4.16 23.27 -12.31
N ASN A 217 -4.37 22.53 -11.22
CA ASN A 217 -4.44 23.10 -9.87
C ASN A 217 -3.05 23.42 -9.28
N LEU A 218 -2.00 22.75 -9.78
CA LEU A 218 -0.62 22.94 -9.37
C LEU A 218 0.28 22.93 -10.62
N PRO A 219 0.29 24.03 -11.40
CA PRO A 219 0.99 24.08 -12.70
C PRO A 219 2.50 23.74 -12.61
N PHE A 220 3.13 24.00 -11.49
CA PHE A 220 4.53 23.69 -11.25
C PHE A 220 4.84 22.19 -11.19
N LEU A 221 3.82 21.33 -11.05
CA LEU A 221 3.99 19.86 -11.08
C LEU A 221 4.20 19.33 -12.50
N ARG A 222 3.85 20.10 -13.54
CA ARG A 222 4.03 19.67 -14.92
C ARG A 222 5.49 19.36 -15.22
N GLY A 223 5.75 18.17 -15.74
CA GLY A 223 7.09 17.67 -16.04
C GLY A 223 7.85 17.10 -14.84
N ILE A 224 7.29 17.17 -13.63
CA ILE A 224 7.89 16.49 -12.48
C ILE A 224 7.86 14.98 -12.73
N SER A 225 9.02 14.35 -12.62
CA SER A 225 9.22 12.92 -12.78
C SER A 225 9.84 12.32 -11.52
N TYR A 226 9.81 10.98 -11.43
CA TYR A 226 10.52 10.26 -10.36
C TYR A 226 11.98 10.72 -10.24
N LYS A 227 12.65 10.91 -11.39
CA LYS A 227 14.07 11.31 -11.42
C LYS A 227 14.32 12.73 -10.92
N THR A 228 13.37 13.64 -11.13
CA THR A 228 13.50 15.06 -10.70
C THR A 228 12.95 15.27 -9.30
N LEU A 229 11.96 14.46 -8.88
CA LEU A 229 11.31 14.59 -7.58
C LEU A 229 12.14 13.98 -6.46
N ILE A 230 12.74 12.81 -6.69
CA ILE A 230 13.48 12.06 -5.67
C ILE A 230 14.98 12.22 -5.90
N SER A 231 15.72 12.60 -4.85
CA SER A 231 17.17 12.79 -4.92
C SER A 231 17.92 11.53 -5.36
N PRO A 232 19.08 11.63 -6.00
CA PRO A 232 19.86 10.47 -6.44
C PRO A 232 20.16 9.49 -5.31
N SER A 233 20.54 9.96 -4.12
CA SER A 233 20.86 9.12 -2.96
C SER A 233 19.64 8.34 -2.47
N ASN A 234 18.46 9.00 -2.42
CA ASN A 234 17.22 8.33 -2.04
C ASN A 234 16.82 7.26 -3.07
N ARG A 235 16.96 7.57 -4.36
CA ARG A 235 16.67 6.59 -5.41
C ARG A 235 17.56 5.35 -5.31
N GLU A 236 18.86 5.56 -5.09
CA GLU A 236 19.83 4.47 -4.91
C GLU A 236 19.43 3.57 -3.72
N TYR A 237 19.04 4.16 -2.58
CA TYR A 237 18.55 3.38 -1.45
C TYR A 237 17.29 2.61 -1.80
N LEU A 238 16.25 3.29 -2.32
CA LEU A 238 14.98 2.65 -2.65
C LEU A 238 15.15 1.48 -3.63
N GLU A 239 16.00 1.66 -4.64
CA GLU A 239 16.30 0.62 -5.63
C GLU A 239 17.10 -0.54 -5.00
N SER A 240 18.10 -0.25 -4.17
CA SER A 240 18.92 -1.28 -3.49
C SER A 240 18.10 -2.16 -2.54
N GLN A 241 17.08 -1.58 -1.90
CA GLN A 241 16.18 -2.29 -0.99
C GLN A 241 14.93 -2.86 -1.71
N ASN A 242 14.84 -2.75 -3.04
CA ASN A 242 13.67 -3.15 -3.84
C ASN A 242 12.36 -2.48 -3.37
N ILE A 243 12.42 -1.24 -2.86
CA ILE A 243 11.26 -0.47 -2.46
C ILE A 243 10.60 0.12 -3.71
N THR A 244 9.37 -0.30 -3.97
CA THR A 244 8.65 0.13 -5.17
C THR A 244 8.13 1.56 -5.02
N VAL A 245 8.37 2.40 -6.02
CA VAL A 245 7.76 3.75 -6.10
C VAL A 245 6.80 3.79 -7.28
N SER A 246 5.57 4.24 -7.03
CA SER A 246 4.53 4.37 -8.05
C SER A 246 3.96 5.78 -8.11
N PHE A 247 3.60 6.22 -9.31
CA PHE A 247 2.89 7.48 -9.56
C PHE A 247 1.54 7.17 -10.17
N GLN A 248 0.49 7.83 -9.69
CA GLN A 248 -0.87 7.64 -10.19
C GLN A 248 -1.67 8.94 -10.12
N HIS A 249 -2.70 9.03 -10.95
CA HIS A 249 -3.71 10.08 -10.85
C HIS A 249 -4.58 9.87 -9.60
N ASN A 250 -4.84 10.94 -8.83
CA ASN A 250 -5.54 10.85 -7.55
C ASN A 250 -6.96 10.25 -7.67
N ALA A 251 -7.76 10.63 -8.67
CA ALA A 251 -9.09 10.08 -8.82
C ALA A 251 -9.08 8.58 -9.16
N LYS A 252 -8.08 8.12 -9.94
CA LYS A 252 -7.92 6.68 -10.21
C LYS A 252 -7.50 5.93 -8.94
N THR A 253 -6.63 6.54 -8.12
CA THR A 253 -6.22 5.96 -6.83
C THR A 253 -7.43 5.80 -5.90
N VAL A 254 -8.35 6.80 -5.86
CA VAL A 254 -9.59 6.69 -5.10
C VAL A 254 -10.45 5.53 -5.60
N ALA A 255 -10.64 5.39 -6.92
CA ALA A 255 -11.43 4.28 -7.49
C ALA A 255 -10.84 2.91 -7.12
N ILE A 256 -9.51 2.76 -7.19
CA ILE A 256 -8.81 1.52 -6.78
C ILE A 256 -9.03 1.23 -5.29
N ALA A 257 -8.89 2.25 -4.44
CA ALA A 257 -9.09 2.11 -3.01
C ALA A 257 -10.53 1.73 -2.66
N GLU A 258 -11.53 2.36 -3.29
CA GLU A 258 -12.94 2.05 -3.10
C GLU A 258 -13.25 0.60 -3.54
N LYS A 259 -12.77 0.17 -4.70
CA LYS A 259 -12.95 -1.21 -5.16
C LYS A 259 -12.39 -2.20 -4.14
N TYR A 260 -11.15 -1.97 -3.69
CA TYR A 260 -10.52 -2.81 -2.68
C TYR A 260 -11.31 -2.84 -1.37
N TYR A 261 -11.76 -1.69 -0.88
CA TYR A 261 -12.53 -1.57 0.35
C TYR A 261 -13.88 -2.29 0.26
N LEU A 262 -14.59 -2.14 -0.85
CA LEU A 262 -15.85 -2.83 -1.11
C LEU A 262 -15.66 -4.35 -1.14
N GLN A 263 -14.60 -4.84 -1.79
CA GLN A 263 -14.25 -6.27 -1.82
C GLN A 263 -13.92 -6.81 -0.42
N LYS A 264 -13.10 -6.09 0.33
CA LYS A 264 -12.69 -6.46 1.68
C LYS A 264 -13.87 -6.56 2.65
N ASN A 265 -14.88 -5.72 2.49
CA ASN A 265 -16.08 -5.73 3.32
C ASN A 265 -17.20 -6.63 2.76
N ASN A 266 -16.90 -7.48 1.79
CA ASN A 266 -17.87 -8.38 1.13
C ASN A 266 -19.12 -7.62 0.62
N SER A 267 -18.96 -6.38 0.18
CA SER A 267 -20.04 -5.62 -0.43
C SER A 267 -20.39 -6.22 -1.80
N PRO A 268 -21.67 -6.38 -2.14
CA PRO A 268 -22.08 -6.81 -3.49
C PRO A 268 -21.54 -5.91 -4.60
N LEU A 269 -21.30 -4.63 -4.31
CA LEU A 269 -20.69 -3.67 -5.25
C LEU A 269 -19.20 -3.97 -5.50
N GLY A 270 -18.51 -4.64 -4.58
CA GLY A 270 -17.12 -5.05 -4.76
C GLY A 270 -16.94 -6.20 -5.77
N GLU A 271 -18.02 -6.92 -6.08
CA GLU A 271 -18.04 -7.97 -7.10
C GLU A 271 -18.22 -7.41 -8.53
N SER A 272 -18.56 -6.12 -8.64
CA SER A 272 -18.70 -5.46 -9.95
C SER A 272 -17.36 -5.38 -10.65
N GLU A 273 -17.31 -5.77 -11.93
CA GLU A 273 -16.11 -5.67 -12.76
C GLU A 273 -15.77 -4.20 -13.02
N ASP A 274 -16.78 -3.41 -13.34
CA ASP A 274 -16.66 -1.99 -13.68
C ASP A 274 -17.05 -1.09 -12.51
N ILE A 275 -16.18 -0.14 -12.19
CA ILE A 275 -16.43 0.87 -11.16
C ILE A 275 -16.14 2.26 -11.71
N VAL A 276 -17.10 3.17 -11.54
CA VAL A 276 -16.94 4.60 -11.77
C VAL A 276 -16.94 5.30 -10.42
N SER A 277 -15.83 5.93 -10.06
CA SER A 277 -15.70 6.74 -8.85
C SER A 277 -15.65 8.21 -9.22
N ILE A 278 -16.58 9.02 -8.69
CA ILE A 278 -16.58 10.47 -8.85
C ILE A 278 -16.09 11.10 -7.56
N TYR A 279 -14.97 11.77 -7.65
CA TYR A 279 -14.35 12.48 -6.54
C TYR A 279 -14.67 13.98 -6.62
N LEU A 280 -15.31 14.51 -5.59
CA LEU A 280 -15.63 15.94 -5.46
C LEU A 280 -14.71 16.57 -4.40
N GLY A 281 -13.84 17.46 -4.82
CA GLY A 281 -12.93 18.21 -3.96
C GLY A 281 -12.83 19.66 -4.44
N THR A 282 -11.63 20.22 -4.50
CA THR A 282 -11.38 21.54 -5.15
C THR A 282 -11.77 21.52 -6.63
N GLY A 283 -11.76 20.36 -7.25
CA GLY A 283 -12.25 20.08 -8.59
C GLY A 283 -13.08 18.80 -8.62
N ILE A 284 -13.50 18.40 -9.79
CA ILE A 284 -14.21 17.14 -10.04
C ILE A 284 -13.23 16.17 -10.70
N GLY A 285 -13.00 15.02 -10.08
CA GLY A 285 -12.20 13.94 -10.64
C GLY A 285 -13.05 12.70 -10.88
N CYS A 286 -12.68 11.91 -11.89
CA CYS A 286 -13.32 10.64 -12.19
C CYS A 286 -12.25 9.54 -12.30
N GLY A 287 -12.44 8.45 -11.59
CA GLY A 287 -11.66 7.22 -11.70
C GLY A 287 -12.51 6.11 -12.31
N LEU A 288 -11.97 5.45 -13.33
CA LEU A 288 -12.59 4.31 -13.99
C LEU A 288 -11.76 3.06 -13.73
N ILE A 289 -12.44 1.97 -13.39
CA ILE A 289 -11.92 0.61 -13.40
C ILE A 289 -12.86 -0.18 -14.30
N LEU A 290 -12.32 -0.73 -15.36
CA LEU A 290 -13.03 -1.50 -16.37
C LEU A 290 -12.49 -2.93 -16.38
#